data_3e00a00d2d1f3ccfc93a50733d0cad93
#
_entry.id   3e00a00d2d1f3ccfc93a50733d0cad93
#
_cell.length_a   1.000
_cell.length_b   1.000
_cell.length_c   1.000
_cell.angle_alpha   90.00
_cell.angle_beta   90.00
_cell.angle_gamma   90.00
#
_symmetry.space_group_name_H-M   'P 1'
#
loop_
_entity.id
_entity.type
_entity.pdbx_description
1 polymer ?
#
loop_
_entity_poly.entity_id
_entity_poly.type
_entity_poly.pdbx_seq_one_letter_code
_entity_poly.pdbx_strand_id
1 'polypeptide(L)'
;MKKFLVRVTLFLFAAFICATLLDVFLSSRLLKNKNRIFASLNQIYTDSTDYDLIINGSSRAWVQYDPIIIDSILAINSYNLGFNGSGINRQIVKYNKYCELHENPKYLIQNIDLWTMGITRGYEREQFFPYFIYDRNLIKVIDKYENFSLAE
;
A
#
# COMPACT_ATOMS: atom_id res chain seq x y z
N MET A 1 30.57 -35.27 -12.71
CA MET A 1 29.81 -34.08 -13.09
C MET A 1 28.27 -34.24 -12.96
N LYS A 2 27.61 -35.26 -13.56
CA LYS A 2 26.14 -35.42 -13.48
C LYS A 2 25.59 -35.46 -12.05
N LYS A 3 26.19 -36.26 -11.16
CA LYS A 3 25.77 -36.37 -9.73
C LYS A 3 25.91 -35.06 -8.95
N PHE A 4 26.92 -34.27 -9.26
CA PHE A 4 27.12 -32.94 -8.66
C PHE A 4 26.02 -31.97 -9.11
N LEU A 5 25.76 -31.88 -10.41
CA LEU A 5 24.69 -31.04 -10.96
C LEU A 5 23.33 -31.38 -10.36
N VAL A 6 22.99 -32.69 -10.27
CA VAL A 6 21.73 -33.11 -9.64
C VAL A 6 21.62 -32.65 -8.18
N ARG A 7 22.70 -32.76 -7.40
CA ARG A 7 22.69 -32.31 -6.00
C ARG A 7 22.51 -30.80 -5.89
N VAL A 8 23.19 -30.04 -6.73
CA VAL A 8 23.06 -28.57 -6.77
C VAL A 8 21.64 -28.17 -7.17
N THR A 9 21.06 -28.80 -8.20
CA THR A 9 19.69 -28.52 -8.62
C THR A 9 18.69 -28.83 -7.51
N LEU A 10 18.81 -29.95 -6.84
CA LEU A 10 17.95 -30.31 -5.69
C LEU A 10 18.08 -29.34 -4.53
N PHE A 11 19.31 -28.90 -4.23
CA PHE A 11 19.52 -27.90 -3.19
C PHE A 11 18.87 -26.56 -3.54
N LEU A 12 19.09 -26.05 -4.76
CA LEU A 12 18.47 -24.80 -5.23
C LEU A 12 16.94 -24.91 -5.25
N PHE A 13 16.39 -26.04 -5.65
CA PHE A 13 14.95 -26.28 -5.64
C PHE A 13 14.38 -26.27 -4.21
N ALA A 14 15.05 -26.95 -3.28
CA ALA A 14 14.64 -26.94 -1.87
C ALA A 14 14.75 -25.52 -1.27
N ALA A 15 15.84 -24.80 -1.56
CA ALA A 15 16.01 -23.42 -1.12
C ALA A 15 14.92 -22.48 -1.67
N PHE A 16 14.54 -22.67 -2.95
CA PHE A 16 13.45 -21.90 -3.57
C PHE A 16 12.11 -22.20 -2.89
N ILE A 17 11.79 -23.47 -2.62
CA ILE A 17 10.56 -23.83 -1.89
C ILE A 17 10.56 -23.20 -0.49
N CYS A 18 11.65 -23.32 0.25
CA CYS A 18 11.75 -22.70 1.58
C CYS A 18 11.56 -21.19 1.53
N ALA A 19 12.18 -20.51 0.56
CA ALA A 19 12.03 -19.07 0.39
C ALA A 19 10.59 -18.66 0.08
N THR A 20 9.91 -19.38 -0.82
CA THR A 20 8.50 -19.09 -1.15
C THR A 20 7.56 -19.35 0.01
N LEU A 21 7.76 -20.43 0.77
CA LEU A 21 6.96 -20.71 1.97
C LEU A 21 7.16 -19.64 3.04
N LEU A 22 8.40 -19.20 3.25
CA LEU A 22 8.73 -18.14 4.19
C LEU A 22 8.08 -16.82 3.77
N ASP A 23 8.15 -16.47 2.50
CA ASP A 23 7.57 -15.25 1.96
C ASP A 23 6.03 -15.24 2.11
N VAL A 24 5.34 -16.33 1.75
CA VAL A 24 3.89 -16.48 1.97
C VAL A 24 3.55 -16.37 3.46
N PHE A 25 4.33 -17.01 4.33
CA PHE A 25 4.12 -16.94 5.78
C PHE A 25 4.27 -15.50 6.31
N LEU A 26 5.36 -14.81 5.96
CA LEU A 26 5.62 -13.44 6.40
C LEU A 26 4.55 -12.48 5.86
N SER A 27 4.24 -12.56 4.57
CA SER A 27 3.21 -11.73 3.93
C SER A 27 1.85 -11.92 4.60
N SER A 28 1.46 -13.17 4.89
CA SER A 28 0.20 -13.44 5.58
C SER A 28 0.13 -12.86 6.99
N ARG A 29 1.28 -12.75 7.68
CA ARG A 29 1.36 -12.09 9.00
C ARG A 29 1.32 -10.58 8.89
N LEU A 30 1.97 -10.01 7.88
CA LEU A 30 1.96 -8.57 7.64
C LEU A 30 0.57 -8.06 7.23
N LEU A 31 -0.18 -8.82 6.43
CA LEU A 31 -1.57 -8.52 6.06
C LEU A 31 -2.51 -8.45 7.27
N LYS A 32 -2.21 -9.15 8.35
CA LYS A 32 -2.97 -9.12 9.61
C LYS A 32 -2.43 -8.10 10.61
N ASN A 33 -1.35 -7.42 10.28
CA ASN A 33 -0.70 -6.49 11.19
C ASN A 33 -1.50 -5.18 11.25
N LYS A 34 -1.91 -4.81 12.46
CA LYS A 34 -2.61 -3.55 12.75
C LYS A 34 -1.63 -2.38 13.00
N ASN A 35 -0.33 -2.59 12.81
CA ASN A 35 0.64 -1.51 12.90
C ASN A 35 0.36 -0.47 11.83
N ARG A 36 0.52 0.79 12.17
CA ARG A 36 0.22 1.97 11.37
C ARG A 36 0.81 1.95 9.96
N ILE A 37 1.98 1.33 9.79
CA ILE A 37 2.66 1.21 8.49
C ILE A 37 1.82 0.39 7.49
N PHE A 38 1.21 -0.69 7.96
CA PHE A 38 0.44 -1.61 7.12
C PHE A 38 -1.08 -1.39 7.21
N ALA A 39 -1.57 -0.84 8.33
CA ALA A 39 -2.99 -0.78 8.63
C ALA A 39 -3.83 -0.13 7.52
N SER A 40 -3.38 1.01 6.97
CA SER A 40 -4.15 1.73 5.95
C SER A 40 -4.24 0.99 4.62
N LEU A 41 -3.18 0.23 4.24
CA LEU A 41 -3.22 -0.63 3.06
C LEU A 41 -3.96 -1.93 3.34
N ASN A 42 -3.74 -2.54 4.50
CA ASN A 42 -4.47 -3.74 4.89
C ASN A 42 -5.98 -3.51 4.82
N GLN A 43 -6.46 -2.35 5.27
CA GLN A 43 -7.86 -1.98 5.19
C GLN A 43 -8.37 -2.00 3.74
N ILE A 44 -7.63 -1.40 2.80
CA ILE A 44 -8.01 -1.39 1.37
C ILE A 44 -8.17 -2.81 0.83
N TYR A 45 -7.32 -3.76 1.24
CA TYR A 45 -7.33 -5.13 0.72
C TYR A 45 -8.22 -6.10 1.48
N THR A 46 -8.52 -5.84 2.74
CA THR A 46 -9.22 -6.80 3.62
C THR A 46 -10.61 -6.36 4.05
N ASP A 47 -10.90 -5.07 3.97
CA ASP A 47 -12.23 -4.53 4.25
C ASP A 47 -13.10 -4.63 3.00
N SER A 48 -14.33 -5.00 3.16
CA SER A 48 -15.36 -4.99 2.09
C SER A 48 -16.26 -3.76 2.17
N THR A 49 -15.91 -2.80 3.01
CA THR A 49 -16.71 -1.59 3.21
C THR A 49 -16.40 -0.58 2.13
N ASP A 50 -17.42 -0.15 1.41
CA ASP A 50 -17.34 0.99 0.51
C ASP A 50 -17.59 2.28 1.30
N TYR A 51 -16.69 3.24 1.16
CA TYR A 51 -16.75 4.49 1.89
C TYR A 51 -17.28 5.62 1.02
N ASP A 52 -18.19 6.42 1.58
CA ASP A 52 -18.73 7.62 0.90
C ASP A 52 -17.67 8.71 0.73
N LEU A 53 -16.78 8.84 1.71
CA LEU A 53 -15.72 9.84 1.75
C LEU A 53 -14.36 9.20 2.01
N ILE A 54 -13.41 9.48 1.15
CA ILE A 54 -12.00 9.15 1.37
C ILE A 54 -11.24 10.43 1.71
N ILE A 55 -10.44 10.36 2.77
CA ILE A 55 -9.49 11.40 3.18
C ILE A 55 -8.10 10.92 2.82
N ASN A 56 -7.44 11.60 1.89
CA ASN A 56 -6.12 11.24 1.41
C ASN A 56 -5.12 12.35 1.69
N GLY A 57 -3.88 11.99 2.02
CA GLY A 57 -2.85 12.98 2.32
C GLY A 57 -1.67 12.44 3.11
N SER A 58 -0.88 13.37 3.63
CA SER A 58 0.29 13.09 4.46
C SER A 58 -0.07 12.85 5.93
N SER A 59 0.91 12.99 6.82
CA SER A 59 0.71 12.95 8.28
C SER A 59 -0.30 13.98 8.79
N ARG A 60 -0.46 15.10 8.10
CA ARG A 60 -1.47 16.11 8.47
C ARG A 60 -2.88 15.59 8.24
N ALA A 61 -3.14 14.96 7.09
CA ALA A 61 -4.43 14.32 6.86
C ALA A 61 -4.70 13.26 7.93
N TRP A 62 -3.71 12.43 8.20
CA TRP A 62 -3.84 11.35 9.16
C TRP A 62 -4.18 11.80 10.58
N VAL A 63 -3.61 12.92 11.04
CA VAL A 63 -3.77 13.40 12.44
C VAL A 63 -4.91 14.39 12.59
N GLN A 64 -5.22 15.19 11.55
CA GLN A 64 -6.15 16.31 11.66
C GLN A 64 -7.60 15.95 11.29
N TYR A 65 -7.81 14.88 10.53
CA TYR A 65 -9.16 14.47 10.14
C TYR A 65 -9.52 13.16 10.87
N ASP A 66 -10.54 13.25 11.72
CA ASP A 66 -11.09 12.09 12.44
C ASP A 66 -12.35 11.60 11.71
N PRO A 67 -12.32 10.40 11.08
CA PRO A 67 -13.48 9.83 10.41
C PRO A 67 -14.69 9.70 11.33
N ILE A 68 -14.50 9.33 12.59
CA ILE A 68 -15.60 9.14 13.55
C ILE A 68 -16.38 10.45 13.76
N ILE A 69 -15.67 11.56 13.89
CA ILE A 69 -16.29 12.88 14.05
C ILE A 69 -17.01 13.28 12.76
N ILE A 70 -16.36 13.11 11.60
CA ILE A 70 -16.93 13.44 10.29
C ILE A 70 -18.21 12.65 10.05
N ASP A 71 -18.18 11.35 10.27
CA ASP A 71 -19.32 10.45 10.08
C ASP A 71 -20.49 10.81 10.99
N SER A 72 -20.21 11.18 12.25
CA SER A 72 -21.24 11.60 13.20
C SER A 72 -21.94 12.90 12.82
N ILE A 73 -21.23 13.83 12.16
CA ILE A 73 -21.78 15.14 11.78
C ILE A 73 -22.50 15.06 10.42
N LEU A 74 -21.93 14.35 9.46
CA LEU A 74 -22.40 14.33 8.08
C LEU A 74 -23.30 13.12 7.77
N ALA A 75 -23.45 12.19 8.71
CA ALA A 75 -24.17 10.93 8.54
C ALA A 75 -23.72 10.15 7.30
N ILE A 76 -22.41 10.08 7.09
CA ILE A 76 -21.76 9.34 6.00
C ILE A 76 -20.78 8.33 6.59
N ASN A 77 -20.20 7.50 5.73
CA ASN A 77 -19.15 6.55 6.07
C ASN A 77 -17.83 7.02 5.46
N SER A 78 -16.84 7.35 6.29
CA SER A 78 -15.56 7.88 5.82
C SER A 78 -14.34 7.04 6.24
N TYR A 79 -13.28 7.11 5.45
CA TYR A 79 -12.01 6.46 5.77
C TYR A 79 -10.81 7.36 5.52
N ASN A 80 -9.85 7.32 6.44
CA ASN A 80 -8.64 8.13 6.35
C ASN A 80 -7.45 7.30 5.86
N LEU A 81 -7.07 7.51 4.59
CA LEU A 81 -5.88 6.93 3.94
C LEU A 81 -4.59 7.71 4.23
N GLY A 82 -4.66 8.81 4.97
CA GLY A 82 -3.49 9.62 5.33
C GLY A 82 -2.38 8.78 5.97
N PHE A 83 -1.13 9.11 5.68
CA PHE A 83 0.02 8.36 6.17
C PHE A 83 1.23 9.26 6.40
N ASN A 84 2.00 8.97 7.45
CA ASN A 84 3.19 9.74 7.80
C ASN A 84 4.24 9.69 6.68
N GLY A 85 4.80 10.84 6.31
CA GLY A 85 5.81 10.94 5.25
C GLY A 85 5.29 10.61 3.83
N SER A 86 3.97 10.56 3.62
CA SER A 86 3.39 10.23 2.31
C SER A 86 3.51 11.39 1.33
N GLY A 87 4.38 11.26 0.34
CA GLY A 87 4.41 12.13 -0.83
C GLY A 87 3.25 11.84 -1.79
N ILE A 88 3.07 12.74 -2.80
CA ILE A 88 1.94 12.70 -3.72
C ILE A 88 1.84 11.36 -4.47
N ASN A 89 2.95 10.80 -4.92
CA ASN A 89 2.97 9.55 -5.67
C ASN A 89 2.38 8.38 -4.87
N ARG A 90 2.74 8.27 -3.60
CA ARG A 90 2.21 7.25 -2.70
C ARG A 90 0.73 7.46 -2.41
N GLN A 91 0.31 8.71 -2.25
CA GLN A 91 -1.09 9.07 -2.06
C GLN A 91 -1.93 8.66 -3.26
N ILE A 92 -1.44 8.91 -4.49
CA ILE A 92 -2.10 8.50 -5.73
C ILE A 92 -2.19 6.97 -5.84
N VAL A 93 -1.09 6.26 -5.55
CA VAL A 93 -1.08 4.78 -5.60
C VAL A 93 -2.13 4.19 -4.66
N LYS A 94 -2.20 4.67 -3.43
CA LYS A 94 -3.16 4.18 -2.42
C LYS A 94 -4.61 4.48 -2.83
N TYR A 95 -4.88 5.69 -3.28
CA TYR A 95 -6.21 6.08 -3.72
C TYR A 95 -6.66 5.29 -4.95
N ASN A 96 -5.80 5.16 -5.97
CA ASN A 96 -6.12 4.37 -7.14
C ASN A 96 -6.37 2.89 -6.80
N LYS A 97 -5.59 2.35 -5.85
CA LYS A 97 -5.81 0.98 -5.39
C LYS A 97 -7.14 0.83 -4.65
N TYR A 98 -7.54 1.81 -3.86
CA TYR A 98 -8.86 1.84 -3.26
C TYR A 98 -9.96 1.80 -4.35
N CYS A 99 -9.92 2.69 -5.34
CA CYS A 99 -10.89 2.75 -6.42
C CYS A 99 -10.89 1.51 -7.34
N GLU A 100 -9.79 0.74 -7.37
CA GLU A 100 -9.74 -0.53 -8.11
C GLU A 100 -10.47 -1.68 -7.38
N LEU A 101 -10.45 -1.68 -6.05
CA LEU A 101 -10.96 -2.77 -5.22
C LEU A 101 -12.34 -2.50 -4.61
N HIS A 102 -12.78 -1.24 -4.59
CA HIS A 102 -14.02 -0.77 -3.97
C HIS A 102 -14.81 0.11 -4.94
N GLU A 103 -16.04 0.42 -4.58
CA GLU A 103 -16.81 1.46 -5.28
C GLU A 103 -16.13 2.83 -5.13
N ASN A 104 -16.24 3.65 -6.17
CA ASN A 104 -15.67 4.99 -6.13
C ASN A 104 -16.36 5.82 -5.04
N PRO A 105 -15.60 6.51 -4.18
CA PRO A 105 -16.16 7.34 -3.14
C PRO A 105 -16.90 8.54 -3.76
N LYS A 106 -17.97 8.98 -3.12
CA LYS A 106 -18.73 10.18 -3.54
C LYS A 106 -17.92 11.45 -3.33
N TYR A 107 -17.05 11.45 -2.32
CA TYR A 107 -16.25 12.60 -1.94
C TYR A 107 -14.81 12.21 -1.69
N LEU A 108 -13.90 13.12 -2.03
CA LEU A 108 -12.47 13.01 -1.74
C LEU A 108 -11.97 14.29 -1.07
N ILE A 109 -11.42 14.17 0.12
CA ILE A 109 -10.60 15.23 0.73
C ILE A 109 -9.14 14.91 0.44
N GLN A 110 -8.54 15.68 -0.48
CA GLN A 110 -7.11 15.59 -0.78
C GLN A 110 -6.37 16.67 0.02
N ASN A 111 -5.68 16.28 1.08
CA ASN A 111 -4.83 17.19 1.82
C ASN A 111 -3.49 17.37 1.10
N ILE A 112 -3.21 18.59 0.70
CA ILE A 112 -1.97 18.98 0.02
C ILE A 112 -1.20 19.94 0.93
N ASP A 113 0.05 19.60 1.20
CA ASP A 113 0.98 20.46 1.90
C ASP A 113 2.25 20.68 1.05
N LEU A 114 3.08 21.65 1.46
CA LEU A 114 4.29 22.04 0.70
C LEU A 114 5.25 20.85 0.46
N TRP A 115 5.29 19.91 1.37
CA TRP A 115 6.17 18.74 1.26
C TRP A 115 5.59 17.64 0.37
N THR A 116 4.27 17.62 0.21
CA THR A 116 3.57 16.64 -0.63
C THR A 116 3.98 16.73 -2.09
N MET A 117 4.23 17.97 -2.57
CA MET A 117 4.63 18.27 -3.96
C MET A 117 6.16 18.20 -4.17
N GLY A 118 6.92 18.05 -3.11
CA GLY A 118 8.38 17.93 -3.20
C GLY A 118 8.80 16.58 -3.81
N ILE A 119 10.01 16.56 -4.38
CA ILE A 119 10.64 15.33 -4.87
C ILE A 119 10.88 14.44 -3.66
N THR A 120 10.08 13.41 -3.50
CA THR A 120 10.30 12.38 -2.49
C THR A 120 11.47 11.51 -2.95
N ARG A 121 12.64 11.71 -2.33
CA ARG A 121 13.78 10.83 -2.52
C ARG A 121 13.48 9.51 -1.81
N GLY A 122 13.29 8.47 -2.59
CA GLY A 122 13.06 7.12 -2.10
C GLY A 122 11.60 6.81 -1.82
N TYR A 123 11.15 5.74 -2.41
CA TYR A 123 9.83 5.17 -2.17
C TYR A 123 9.96 4.21 -0.99
N GLU A 124 9.27 4.45 0.11
CA GLU A 124 9.18 3.46 1.17
C GLU A 124 8.28 2.32 0.69
N ARG A 125 8.91 1.33 0.05
CA ARG A 125 8.23 0.18 -0.57
C ARG A 125 7.74 -0.82 0.46
N GLU A 126 8.26 -0.78 1.68
CA GLU A 126 8.06 -1.81 2.69
C GLU A 126 6.59 -2.06 2.99
N GLN A 127 5.78 -1.02 2.99
CA GLN A 127 4.34 -1.13 3.22
C GLN A 127 3.60 -1.91 2.13
N PHE A 128 4.17 -1.99 0.92
CA PHE A 128 3.57 -2.67 -0.22
C PHE A 128 4.05 -4.11 -0.40
N PHE A 129 5.16 -4.51 0.24
CA PHE A 129 5.72 -5.85 0.09
C PHE A 129 4.74 -7.00 0.30
N PRO A 130 3.84 -6.97 1.31
CA PRO A 130 2.90 -8.06 1.52
C PRO A 130 1.95 -8.31 0.35
N TYR A 131 1.79 -7.31 -0.52
CA TYR A 131 0.83 -7.34 -1.63
C TYR A 131 1.45 -7.72 -2.96
N PHE A 132 2.77 -7.65 -3.11
CA PHE A 132 3.46 -7.90 -4.38
C PHE A 132 3.22 -9.30 -4.94
N ILE A 133 3.02 -10.28 -4.09
CA ILE A 133 2.74 -11.67 -4.51
C ILE A 133 1.33 -11.77 -5.11
N TYR A 134 0.38 -11.02 -4.55
CA TYR A 134 -1.04 -11.11 -4.88
C TYR A 134 -1.47 -10.09 -5.93
N ASP A 135 -0.72 -9.00 -6.07
CA ASP A 135 -1.09 -7.85 -6.89
C ASP A 135 0.05 -7.40 -7.81
N ARG A 136 0.10 -8.02 -8.98
CA ARG A 136 1.11 -7.67 -10.00
C ARG A 136 0.92 -6.27 -10.59
N ASN A 137 -0.29 -5.72 -10.54
CA ASN A 137 -0.56 -4.39 -11.05
C ASN A 137 0.01 -3.32 -10.12
N LEU A 138 0.03 -3.59 -8.82
CA LEU A 138 0.61 -2.68 -7.83
C LEU A 138 2.09 -2.37 -8.14
N ILE A 139 2.88 -3.36 -8.54
CA ILE A 139 4.29 -3.16 -8.91
C ILE A 139 4.39 -2.20 -10.10
N LYS A 140 3.59 -2.43 -11.16
CA LYS A 140 3.61 -1.58 -12.35
C LYS A 140 3.22 -0.12 -12.04
N VAL A 141 2.25 0.06 -11.15
CA VAL A 141 1.81 1.39 -10.74
C VAL A 141 2.91 2.08 -9.93
N ILE A 142 3.55 1.38 -9.00
CA ILE A 142 4.68 1.91 -8.22
C ILE A 142 5.82 2.30 -9.16
N ASP A 143 6.24 1.42 -10.04
CA ASP A 143 7.34 1.68 -10.98
C ASP A 143 7.05 2.87 -11.90
N LYS A 144 5.79 3.03 -12.34
CA LYS A 144 5.37 4.19 -13.14
C LYS A 144 5.61 5.51 -12.41
N TYR A 145 5.29 5.57 -11.11
CA TYR A 145 5.42 6.81 -10.33
C TYR A 145 6.82 7.02 -9.76
N GLU A 146 7.63 5.98 -9.60
CA GLU A 146 9.05 6.13 -9.26
C GLU A 146 9.87 6.69 -10.41
N ASN A 147 9.64 6.20 -11.62
CA ASN A 147 10.34 6.68 -12.80
C ASN A 147 9.98 8.13 -13.17
N PHE A 148 8.83 8.63 -12.72
CA PHE A 148 8.45 10.04 -12.91
C PHE A 148 9.31 11.02 -12.09
N SER A 149 9.91 10.56 -10.98
CA SER A 149 10.79 11.36 -10.13
C SER A 149 12.26 11.37 -10.59
N LEU A 150 12.62 10.53 -11.56
CA LEU A 150 13.98 10.41 -12.10
C LEU A 150 14.16 11.12 -13.46
N ALA A 151 13.09 11.70 -14.02
CA ALA A 151 13.09 12.30 -15.37
C ALA A 151 13.18 13.84 -15.35
N GLU A 152 13.38 14.47 -14.19
CA GLU A 152 13.71 15.88 -14.01
C GLU A 152 15.09 16.02 -13.32
#